data_5f81ef93996632124f1d981133850595
#
_entry.id   5f81ef93996632124f1d981133850595
#
_cell.length_a   1.000
_cell.length_b   1.000
_cell.length_c   1.000
_cell.angle_alpha   90.00
_cell.angle_beta   90.00
_cell.angle_gamma   90.00
#
_symmetry.space_group_name_H-M   'P 1'
#
loop_
_entity.id
_entity.type
_entity.pdbx_description
1 polymer ?
#
loop_
_entity_poly.entity_id
_entity_poly.type
_entity_poly.pdbx_seq_one_letter_code
_entity_poly.pdbx_strand_id
1 'polypeptide(L)'
;MAVPTASPRPIGQASTFPDSGIKTVAEIKDHSFAFSDPASTSGHLFPAYGLRKAGLDPDKDIRAVYAGSHTASFEALYNHKVDAGELNSAQLESATQRGHYKDGDMVFLWKSEPIPTDPFSVRGDLPEAFKKKLIDVLQHLDLSTLDQADLKIMGGTGITQLVPQSDDAYNGIRDLVKTLNIDLEKLS
;
A
#
# COMPACT_ATOMS: atom_id res chain seq x y z
N MET A 1 -6.41 -18.48 6.65
CA MET A 1 -6.29 -17.58 5.47
C MET A 1 -5.19 -18.09 4.56
N ALA A 2 -5.26 -17.83 3.27
CA ALA A 2 -4.18 -18.06 2.32
C ALA A 2 -3.88 -16.74 1.60
N VAL A 3 -2.61 -16.45 1.36
CA VAL A 3 -2.19 -15.21 0.70
C VAL A 3 -1.29 -15.52 -0.49
N PRO A 4 -1.30 -14.68 -1.54
CA PRO A 4 -0.34 -14.76 -2.62
C PRO A 4 1.10 -14.54 -2.11
N THR A 5 2.03 -15.33 -2.59
CA THR A 5 3.46 -15.03 -2.44
C THR A 5 3.86 -14.09 -3.57
N ALA A 6 3.65 -12.81 -3.40
CA ALA A 6 4.26 -11.81 -4.25
C ALA A 6 5.55 -11.31 -3.60
N SER A 7 6.59 -11.16 -4.37
CA SER A 7 7.84 -10.54 -3.93
C SER A 7 8.21 -9.43 -4.91
N PRO A 8 8.57 -8.25 -4.42
CA PRO A 8 8.52 -7.80 -3.03
C PRO A 8 7.10 -7.39 -2.61
N ARG A 9 6.80 -7.50 -1.30
CA ARG A 9 5.52 -6.99 -0.74
C ARG A 9 5.46 -5.48 -0.94
N PRO A 10 4.26 -4.90 -1.19
CA PRO A 10 4.11 -3.47 -1.36
C PRO A 10 4.55 -2.72 -0.09
N ILE A 11 5.16 -1.56 -0.29
CA ILE A 11 5.59 -0.65 0.78
C ILE A 11 4.92 0.69 0.50
N GLY A 12 4.25 1.25 1.51
CA GLY A 12 3.78 2.63 1.47
C GLY A 12 4.95 3.58 1.77
N GLN A 13 5.04 4.69 1.07
CA GLN A 13 6.13 5.65 1.20
C GLN A 13 5.58 7.07 1.24
N ALA A 14 6.28 7.97 1.95
CA ALA A 14 6.10 9.41 1.80
C ALA A 14 7.33 9.97 1.10
N SER A 15 7.13 10.73 0.04
CA SER A 15 8.17 11.17 -0.87
C SER A 15 7.98 12.63 -1.27
N THR A 16 9.09 13.25 -1.71
CA THR A 16 9.13 14.58 -2.27
C THR A 16 10.19 14.63 -3.39
N PHE A 17 10.35 15.75 -4.06
CA PHE A 17 11.41 15.95 -5.05
C PHE A 17 12.64 16.63 -4.43
N PRO A 18 13.85 16.47 -5.02
CA PRO A 18 15.12 16.88 -4.39
C PRO A 18 15.24 18.37 -4.07
N ASP A 19 14.62 19.24 -4.84
CA ASP A 19 14.65 20.69 -4.70
C ASP A 19 13.44 21.28 -3.97
N SER A 20 12.59 20.42 -3.37
CA SER A 20 11.44 20.84 -2.56
C SER A 20 11.79 21.62 -1.28
N GLY A 21 13.00 21.43 -0.78
CA GLY A 21 13.42 21.92 0.54
C GLY A 21 12.98 21.03 1.71
N ILE A 22 12.07 20.07 1.50
CA ILE A 22 11.55 19.14 2.52
C ILE A 22 12.54 17.98 2.69
N LYS A 23 13.08 17.78 3.89
CA LYS A 23 14.09 16.78 4.21
C LYS A 23 13.59 15.70 5.18
N THR A 24 12.53 15.99 5.91
CA THR A 24 11.93 15.10 6.90
C THR A 24 10.42 15.08 6.76
N VAL A 25 9.78 14.04 7.30
CA VAL A 25 8.30 13.94 7.32
C VAL A 25 7.68 15.12 8.08
N ALA A 26 8.30 15.57 9.16
CA ALA A 26 7.77 16.68 9.96
C ALA A 26 7.73 18.01 9.19
N GLU A 27 8.64 18.20 8.22
CA GLU A 27 8.69 19.40 7.37
C GLU A 27 7.60 19.42 6.28
N ILE A 28 6.81 18.35 6.14
CA ILE A 28 5.60 18.33 5.28
C ILE A 28 4.49 19.25 5.86
N LYS A 29 4.64 19.70 7.11
CA LYS A 29 3.68 20.62 7.72
C LYS A 29 3.44 21.84 6.82
N ASP A 30 2.16 22.19 6.67
CA ASP A 30 1.67 23.30 5.82
C ASP A 30 1.91 23.13 4.31
N HIS A 31 2.45 21.98 3.88
CA HIS A 31 2.63 21.62 2.48
C HIS A 31 1.46 20.79 1.92
N SER A 32 1.37 20.69 0.59
CA SER A 32 0.45 19.81 -0.10
C SER A 32 0.99 18.38 -0.14
N PHE A 33 0.11 17.39 0.12
CA PHE A 33 0.45 15.98 0.09
C PHE A 33 -0.59 15.19 -0.71
N ALA A 34 -0.14 14.47 -1.73
CA ALA A 34 -1.03 13.61 -2.52
C ALA A 34 -1.13 12.22 -1.89
N PHE A 35 -2.35 11.81 -1.59
CA PHE A 35 -2.75 10.42 -1.33
C PHE A 35 -3.41 9.84 -2.59
N SER A 36 -3.45 8.51 -2.72
CA SER A 36 -4.18 7.88 -3.83
C SER A 36 -5.69 7.91 -3.60
N ASP A 37 -6.19 7.09 -2.70
CA ASP A 37 -7.60 6.91 -2.40
C ASP A 37 -7.80 6.80 -0.88
N PRO A 38 -8.87 7.35 -0.30
CA PRO A 38 -9.11 7.31 1.15
C PRO A 38 -9.09 5.91 1.77
N ALA A 39 -9.54 4.88 1.05
CA ALA A 39 -9.55 3.49 1.51
C ALA A 39 -8.26 2.72 1.20
N SER A 40 -7.31 3.32 0.48
CA SER A 40 -6.07 2.64 0.09
C SER A 40 -5.14 2.41 1.27
N THR A 41 -4.78 1.16 1.53
CA THR A 41 -3.83 0.80 2.59
C THR A 41 -2.46 1.40 2.32
N SER A 42 -1.87 1.19 1.13
CA SER A 42 -0.53 1.69 0.78
C SER A 42 -0.50 3.15 0.37
N GLY A 43 -1.58 3.66 -0.22
CA GLY A 43 -1.64 5.02 -0.77
C GLY A 43 -2.29 6.08 0.12
N HIS A 44 -2.84 5.68 1.27
CA HIS A 44 -3.38 6.62 2.25
C HIS A 44 -3.05 6.18 3.68
N LEU A 45 -3.51 5.00 4.12
CA LEU A 45 -3.47 4.65 5.53
C LEU A 45 -2.04 4.56 6.07
N PHE A 46 -1.11 3.91 5.37
CA PHE A 46 0.28 3.86 5.79
C PHE A 46 1.01 5.21 5.70
N PRO A 47 0.91 6.00 4.62
CA PRO A 47 1.45 7.35 4.59
C PRO A 47 0.89 8.26 5.70
N ALA A 48 -0.42 8.24 5.94
CA ALA A 48 -1.04 8.99 7.04
C ALA A 48 -0.52 8.55 8.42
N TYR A 49 -0.32 7.23 8.61
CA TYR A 49 0.33 6.71 9.81
C TYR A 49 1.76 7.23 9.97
N GLY A 50 2.54 7.28 8.87
CA GLY A 50 3.88 7.87 8.88
C GLY A 50 3.88 9.34 9.29
N LEU A 51 2.93 10.14 8.76
CA LEU A 51 2.71 11.53 9.15
C LEU A 51 2.36 11.65 10.65
N ARG A 52 1.43 10.83 11.16
CA ARG A 52 1.07 10.80 12.59
C ARG A 52 2.27 10.45 13.48
N LYS A 53 3.09 9.48 13.08
CA LYS A 53 4.31 9.12 13.82
C LYS A 53 5.33 10.25 13.87
N ALA A 54 5.37 11.11 12.86
CA ALA A 54 6.20 12.32 12.84
C ALA A 54 5.57 13.52 13.58
N GLY A 55 4.40 13.33 14.20
CA GLY A 55 3.71 14.36 14.98
C GLY A 55 2.78 15.26 14.17
N LEU A 56 2.49 14.92 12.90
CA LEU A 56 1.56 15.65 12.05
C LEU A 56 0.16 15.04 12.08
N ASP A 57 -0.86 15.87 12.11
CA ASP A 57 -2.24 15.50 11.86
C ASP A 57 -2.54 15.62 10.36
N PRO A 58 -2.73 14.49 9.63
CA PRO A 58 -2.98 14.54 8.18
C PRO A 58 -4.21 15.37 7.78
N ASP A 59 -5.17 15.55 8.70
CA ASP A 59 -6.41 16.28 8.44
C ASP A 59 -6.28 17.79 8.71
N LYS A 60 -5.21 18.23 9.40
CA LYS A 60 -5.07 19.61 9.88
C LYS A 60 -3.74 20.26 9.50
N ASP A 61 -2.65 19.47 9.56
CA ASP A 61 -1.29 20.01 9.45
C ASP A 61 -0.75 19.98 8.01
N ILE A 62 -1.50 19.40 7.06
CA ILE A 62 -1.14 19.35 5.64
C ILE A 62 -2.34 19.72 4.76
N ARG A 63 -2.08 20.07 3.52
CA ARG A 63 -3.11 20.20 2.49
C ARG A 63 -3.26 18.88 1.75
N ALA A 64 -4.10 17.99 2.26
CA ALA A 64 -4.34 16.67 1.68
C ALA A 64 -5.05 16.76 0.33
N VAL A 65 -4.52 16.04 -0.67
CA VAL A 65 -5.09 15.90 -2.01
C VAL A 65 -5.29 14.41 -2.29
N TYR A 66 -6.51 13.99 -2.58
CA TYR A 66 -6.81 12.61 -3.00
C TYR A 66 -6.85 12.55 -4.51
N ALA A 67 -5.84 11.93 -5.12
CA ALA A 67 -5.64 11.89 -6.56
C ALA A 67 -6.51 10.83 -7.29
N GLY A 68 -7.13 9.92 -6.54
CA GLY A 68 -8.00 8.86 -7.05
C GLY A 68 -7.29 7.57 -7.45
N SER A 69 -5.97 7.57 -7.61
CA SER A 69 -5.17 6.37 -7.89
C SER A 69 -3.69 6.60 -7.59
N HIS A 70 -2.93 5.51 -7.41
CA HIS A 70 -1.47 5.59 -7.26
C HIS A 70 -0.78 6.25 -8.47
N THR A 71 -1.26 5.99 -9.67
CA THR A 71 -0.72 6.62 -10.89
C THR A 71 -0.94 8.13 -10.87
N ALA A 72 -2.13 8.58 -10.52
CA ALA A 72 -2.45 10.01 -10.46
C ALA A 72 -1.69 10.72 -9.33
N SER A 73 -1.49 10.05 -8.17
CA SER A 73 -0.66 10.56 -7.07
C SER A 73 0.80 10.72 -7.50
N PHE A 74 1.38 9.70 -8.15
CA PHE A 74 2.72 9.77 -8.72
C PHE A 74 2.85 10.93 -9.71
N GLU A 75 1.93 11.05 -10.67
CA GLU A 75 1.95 12.11 -11.68
C GLU A 75 1.79 13.51 -11.05
N ALA A 76 0.97 13.65 -10.02
CA ALA A 76 0.82 14.92 -9.31
C ALA A 76 2.13 15.33 -8.63
N LEU A 77 2.83 14.40 -7.99
CA LEU A 77 4.13 14.65 -7.37
C LEU A 77 5.21 14.90 -8.43
N TYR A 78 5.32 14.03 -9.43
CA TYR A 78 6.36 14.10 -10.46
C TYR A 78 6.29 15.39 -11.29
N ASN A 79 5.08 15.91 -11.51
CA ASN A 79 4.85 17.18 -12.22
C ASN A 79 4.77 18.40 -11.28
N HIS A 80 5.25 18.31 -10.05
CA HIS A 80 5.29 19.41 -9.05
C HIS A 80 3.93 20.07 -8.81
N LYS A 81 2.82 19.31 -8.90
CA LYS A 81 1.46 19.77 -8.57
C LYS A 81 1.16 19.73 -7.08
N VAL A 82 1.94 18.95 -6.34
CA VAL A 82 1.97 18.86 -4.89
C VAL A 82 3.41 18.86 -4.41
N ASP A 83 3.63 19.25 -3.14
CA ASP A 83 4.98 19.38 -2.56
C ASP A 83 5.53 18.03 -2.11
N ALA A 84 4.65 17.13 -1.68
CA ALA A 84 4.97 15.76 -1.27
C ALA A 84 3.82 14.81 -1.64
N GLY A 85 4.05 13.52 -1.57
CA GLY A 85 3.00 12.54 -1.89
C GLY A 85 3.38 11.12 -1.51
N GLU A 86 2.37 10.25 -1.57
CA GLU A 86 2.58 8.83 -1.43
C GLU A 86 3.15 8.24 -2.73
N LEU A 87 4.01 7.25 -2.55
CA LEU A 87 4.42 6.34 -3.61
C LEU A 87 4.37 4.92 -3.05
N ASN A 88 3.84 3.98 -3.80
CA ASN A 88 4.05 2.58 -3.46
C ASN A 88 5.14 1.96 -4.34
N SER A 89 5.77 0.90 -3.85
CA SER A 89 6.88 0.25 -4.54
C SER A 89 6.50 -0.30 -5.92
N ALA A 90 5.27 -0.81 -6.08
CA ALA A 90 4.80 -1.35 -7.36
C ALA A 90 4.57 -0.24 -8.41
N GLN A 91 4.06 0.92 -7.98
CA GLN A 91 3.92 2.08 -8.86
C GLN A 91 5.28 2.59 -9.30
N LEU A 92 6.25 2.66 -8.37
CA LEU A 92 7.61 3.11 -8.66
C LEU A 92 8.31 2.18 -9.65
N GLU A 93 8.21 0.86 -9.45
CA GLU A 93 8.71 -0.14 -10.39
C GLU A 93 8.10 0.03 -11.78
N SER A 94 6.78 0.19 -11.86
CA SER A 94 6.06 0.41 -13.11
C SER A 94 6.49 1.72 -13.81
N ALA A 95 6.72 2.79 -13.06
CA ALA A 95 7.22 4.06 -13.60
C ALA A 95 8.65 3.93 -14.14
N THR A 96 9.51 3.20 -13.42
CA THR A 96 10.88 2.89 -13.84
C THR A 96 10.90 2.10 -15.15
N GLN A 97 10.11 1.02 -15.23
CA GLN A 97 10.02 0.18 -16.44
C GLN A 97 9.55 0.97 -17.67
N ARG A 98 8.71 1.98 -17.48
CA ARG A 98 8.24 2.88 -18.56
C ARG A 98 9.18 4.04 -18.85
N GLY A 99 10.29 4.16 -18.13
CA GLY A 99 11.23 5.28 -18.27
C GLY A 99 10.71 6.63 -17.75
N HIS A 100 9.65 6.62 -16.93
CA HIS A 100 9.05 7.80 -16.30
C HIS A 100 9.65 8.12 -14.93
N TYR A 101 10.56 7.31 -14.42
CA TYR A 101 11.25 7.51 -13.15
C TYR A 101 12.69 7.02 -13.24
N LYS A 102 13.60 7.73 -12.62
CA LYS A 102 15.01 7.36 -12.42
C LYS A 102 15.37 7.54 -10.95
N ASP A 103 16.34 6.77 -10.49
CA ASP A 103 16.91 6.95 -9.16
C ASP A 103 17.42 8.39 -9.00
N GLY A 104 16.97 9.05 -7.94
CA GLY A 104 17.28 10.45 -7.66
C GLY A 104 16.21 11.46 -8.07
N ASP A 105 15.20 11.08 -8.86
CA ASP A 105 14.08 11.97 -9.20
C ASP A 105 13.21 12.29 -7.97
N MET A 106 13.22 11.41 -6.96
CA MET A 106 12.45 11.54 -5.73
C MET A 106 13.30 11.32 -4.49
N VAL A 107 12.95 11.98 -3.40
CA VAL A 107 13.49 11.79 -2.05
C VAL A 107 12.48 11.06 -1.21
N PHE A 108 12.84 9.90 -0.68
CA PHE A 108 11.99 9.13 0.22
C PHE A 108 12.19 9.60 1.66
N LEU A 109 11.16 10.24 2.22
CA LEU A 109 11.17 10.77 3.58
C LEU A 109 10.83 9.70 4.62
N TRP A 110 10.02 8.71 4.21
CA TRP A 110 9.57 7.62 5.06
C TRP A 110 9.15 6.41 4.23
N LYS A 111 9.32 5.22 4.81
CA LYS A 111 8.90 3.93 4.24
C LYS A 111 8.22 3.09 5.31
N SER A 112 7.14 2.42 4.95
CA SER A 112 6.48 1.46 5.85
C SER A 112 7.26 0.15 5.94
N GLU A 113 6.91 -0.66 6.95
CA GLU A 113 7.16 -2.10 6.89
C GLU A 113 6.40 -2.70 5.69
N PRO A 114 6.83 -3.89 5.22
CA PRO A 114 6.13 -4.59 4.15
C PRO A 114 4.67 -4.84 4.49
N ILE A 115 3.77 -4.37 3.62
CA ILE A 115 2.33 -4.49 3.81
C ILE A 115 1.91 -5.92 3.46
N PRO A 116 1.17 -6.64 4.34
CA PRO A 116 0.63 -7.94 4.00
C PRO A 116 -0.29 -7.84 2.77
N THR A 117 -0.20 -8.81 1.88
CA THR A 117 -1.12 -8.91 0.73
C THR A 117 -2.54 -9.27 1.20
N ASP A 118 -3.54 -8.92 0.39
CA ASP A 118 -4.93 -9.23 0.68
C ASP A 118 -5.13 -10.76 0.79
N PRO A 119 -5.78 -11.24 1.86
CA PRO A 119 -5.93 -12.66 2.08
C PRO A 119 -7.17 -13.23 1.40
N PHE A 120 -7.07 -14.43 0.86
CA PHE A 120 -8.24 -15.25 0.62
C PHE A 120 -8.75 -15.77 1.97
N SER A 121 -9.89 -15.27 2.39
CA SER A 121 -10.49 -15.59 3.69
C SER A 121 -11.76 -16.42 3.53
N VAL A 122 -12.02 -17.26 4.49
CA VAL A 122 -13.23 -18.07 4.56
C VAL A 122 -13.90 -17.88 5.92
N ARG A 123 -15.23 -17.93 5.94
CA ARG A 123 -16.02 -17.78 7.17
C ARG A 123 -15.58 -18.78 8.23
N GLY A 124 -15.39 -18.30 9.46
CA GLY A 124 -14.92 -19.10 10.58
C GLY A 124 -15.89 -20.21 11.02
N ASP A 125 -17.20 -20.03 10.79
CA ASP A 125 -18.28 -20.94 11.14
C ASP A 125 -18.45 -22.13 10.19
N LEU A 126 -17.69 -22.17 9.08
CA LEU A 126 -17.74 -23.32 8.16
C LEU A 126 -17.07 -24.56 8.76
N PRO A 127 -17.52 -25.78 8.37
CA PRO A 127 -16.95 -27.02 8.87
C PRO A 127 -15.43 -27.09 8.67
N GLU A 128 -14.72 -27.58 9.68
CA GLU A 128 -13.25 -27.70 9.64
C GLU A 128 -12.75 -28.54 8.45
N ALA A 129 -13.47 -29.60 8.09
CA ALA A 129 -13.13 -30.42 6.93
C ALA A 129 -13.18 -29.63 5.62
N PHE A 130 -14.16 -28.73 5.47
CA PHE A 130 -14.26 -27.84 4.31
C PHE A 130 -13.10 -26.84 4.30
N LYS A 131 -12.82 -26.17 5.44
CA LYS A 131 -11.72 -25.21 5.54
C LYS A 131 -10.37 -25.84 5.21
N LYS A 132 -10.11 -27.04 5.74
CA LYS A 132 -8.88 -27.80 5.42
C LYS A 132 -8.78 -28.13 3.93
N LYS A 133 -9.87 -28.61 3.32
CA LYS A 133 -9.89 -28.94 1.90
C LYS A 133 -9.69 -27.70 1.01
N LEU A 134 -10.29 -26.57 1.39
CA LEU A 134 -10.11 -25.31 0.67
C LEU A 134 -8.65 -24.82 0.72
N ILE A 135 -8.03 -24.87 1.89
CA ILE A 135 -6.61 -24.52 2.04
C ILE A 135 -5.74 -25.42 1.17
N ASP A 136 -5.98 -26.72 1.21
CA ASP A 136 -5.26 -27.70 0.40
C ASP A 136 -5.38 -27.39 -1.11
N VAL A 137 -6.58 -27.11 -1.60
CA VAL A 137 -6.80 -26.74 -2.99
C VAL A 137 -6.07 -25.45 -3.36
N LEU A 138 -6.17 -24.41 -2.53
CA LEU A 138 -5.53 -23.12 -2.80
C LEU A 138 -3.99 -23.22 -2.81
N GLN A 139 -3.40 -24.03 -1.93
CA GLN A 139 -1.96 -24.23 -1.88
C GLN A 139 -1.40 -25.00 -3.09
N HIS A 140 -2.22 -25.87 -3.70
CA HIS A 140 -1.84 -26.68 -4.84
C HIS A 140 -2.42 -26.18 -6.17
N LEU A 141 -2.99 -24.96 -6.15
CA LEU A 141 -3.52 -24.33 -7.37
C LEU A 141 -2.37 -24.07 -8.35
N ASP A 142 -2.51 -24.57 -9.57
CA ASP A 142 -1.57 -24.28 -10.65
C ASP A 142 -1.82 -22.88 -11.23
N LEU A 143 -1.06 -21.93 -10.72
CA LEU A 143 -1.15 -20.53 -11.14
C LEU A 143 -0.54 -20.27 -12.52
N SER A 144 0.17 -21.25 -13.12
CA SER A 144 0.72 -21.12 -14.48
C SER A 144 -0.37 -21.13 -15.56
N THR A 145 -1.57 -21.59 -15.21
CA THR A 145 -2.74 -21.58 -16.09
C THR A 145 -3.43 -20.22 -16.18
N LEU A 146 -3.09 -19.30 -15.28
CA LEU A 146 -3.66 -17.95 -15.24
C LEU A 146 -2.84 -16.98 -16.09
N ASP A 147 -3.52 -16.09 -16.77
CA ASP A 147 -2.85 -15.03 -17.50
C ASP A 147 -2.38 -13.87 -16.59
N GLN A 148 -1.66 -12.91 -17.15
CA GLN A 148 -1.12 -11.78 -16.38
C GLN A 148 -2.22 -10.85 -15.83
N ALA A 149 -3.39 -10.79 -16.48
CA ALA A 149 -4.52 -9.99 -16.03
C ALA A 149 -5.14 -10.64 -14.78
N ASP A 150 -5.31 -11.96 -14.79
CA ASP A 150 -5.82 -12.75 -13.66
C ASP A 150 -4.88 -12.64 -12.45
N LEU A 151 -3.57 -12.81 -12.67
CA LEU A 151 -2.56 -12.68 -11.61
C LEU A 151 -2.54 -11.27 -11.01
N LYS A 152 -2.75 -10.24 -11.83
CA LYS A 152 -2.83 -8.85 -11.37
C LYS A 152 -4.03 -8.62 -10.46
N ILE A 153 -5.18 -9.23 -10.75
CA ILE A 153 -6.38 -9.19 -9.89
C ILE A 153 -6.10 -9.88 -8.53
N MET A 154 -5.30 -10.94 -8.52
CA MET A 154 -4.93 -11.69 -7.32
C MET A 154 -3.89 -10.98 -6.43
N GLY A 155 -3.39 -9.80 -6.78
CA GLY A 155 -2.47 -9.03 -5.96
C GLY A 155 -1.12 -8.73 -6.61
N GLY A 156 -0.94 -9.00 -7.89
CA GLY A 156 0.24 -8.56 -8.65
C GLY A 156 0.84 -9.58 -9.59
N THR A 157 1.80 -9.13 -10.37
CA THR A 157 2.62 -9.99 -11.24
C THR A 157 3.66 -10.76 -10.41
N GLY A 158 4.03 -11.97 -10.85
CA GLY A 158 5.05 -12.78 -10.18
C GLY A 158 4.54 -13.61 -8.99
N ILE A 159 3.22 -13.73 -8.82
CA ILE A 159 2.64 -14.68 -7.87
C ILE A 159 2.90 -16.09 -8.38
N THR A 160 3.57 -16.92 -7.57
CA THR A 160 3.89 -18.30 -7.92
C THR A 160 3.14 -19.31 -7.08
N GLN A 161 2.61 -18.90 -5.93
CA GLN A 161 1.94 -19.80 -5.00
C GLN A 161 1.03 -19.03 -4.05
N LEU A 162 0.00 -19.69 -3.51
CA LEU A 162 -0.76 -19.25 -2.35
C LEU A 162 -0.24 -19.97 -1.11
N VAL A 163 0.08 -19.22 -0.05
CA VAL A 163 0.59 -19.80 1.20
C VAL A 163 -0.35 -19.51 2.36
N PRO A 164 -0.43 -20.40 3.37
CA PRO A 164 -1.15 -20.11 4.59
C PRO A 164 -0.59 -18.88 5.29
N GLN A 165 -1.47 -18.04 5.83
CA GLN A 165 -1.10 -16.88 6.61
C GLN A 165 -1.87 -16.86 7.92
N SER A 166 -1.18 -16.50 9.00
CA SER A 166 -1.79 -16.30 10.30
C SER A 166 -2.44 -14.92 10.39
N ASP A 167 -3.40 -14.79 11.30
CA ASP A 167 -4.05 -13.52 11.61
C ASP A 167 -3.06 -12.48 12.17
N ASP A 168 -2.03 -12.94 12.89
CA ASP A 168 -0.99 -12.08 13.48
C ASP A 168 -0.21 -11.26 12.46
N ALA A 169 -0.11 -11.73 11.21
CA ALA A 169 0.55 -10.98 10.14
C ALA A 169 -0.11 -9.62 9.87
N TYR A 170 -1.35 -9.43 10.30
CA TYR A 170 -2.12 -8.19 10.12
C TYR A 170 -2.13 -7.29 11.36
N ASN A 171 -1.35 -7.62 12.42
CA ASN A 171 -1.28 -6.80 13.63
C ASN A 171 -0.77 -5.39 13.36
N GLY A 172 0.15 -5.20 12.42
CA GLY A 172 0.62 -3.88 12.00
C GLY A 172 -0.50 -3.01 11.42
N ILE A 173 -1.43 -3.61 10.66
CA ILE A 173 -2.63 -2.91 10.14
C ILE A 173 -3.59 -2.56 11.29
N ARG A 174 -3.77 -3.45 12.28
CA ARG A 174 -4.60 -3.16 13.46
C ARG A 174 -4.04 -1.99 14.27
N ASP A 175 -2.72 -1.92 14.44
CA ASP A 175 -2.06 -0.83 15.15
C ASP A 175 -2.18 0.49 14.38
N LEU A 176 -2.09 0.44 13.05
CA LEU A 176 -2.33 1.57 12.18
C LEU A 176 -3.76 2.10 12.34
N VAL A 177 -4.78 1.24 12.24
CA VAL A 177 -6.20 1.59 12.41
C VAL A 177 -6.44 2.25 13.76
N LYS A 178 -5.87 1.71 14.85
CA LYS A 178 -5.95 2.30 16.20
C LYS A 178 -5.26 3.67 16.27
N THR A 179 -4.05 3.79 15.72
CA THR A 179 -3.25 5.03 15.76
C THR A 179 -3.92 6.17 14.99
N LEU A 180 -4.54 5.85 13.86
CA LEU A 180 -5.28 6.81 13.04
C LEU A 180 -6.71 7.04 13.54
N ASN A 181 -7.17 6.28 14.55
CA ASN A 181 -8.54 6.32 15.05
C ASN A 181 -9.59 6.11 13.95
N ILE A 182 -9.32 5.14 13.05
CA ILE A 182 -10.17 4.86 11.90
C ILE A 182 -11.39 4.06 12.35
N ASP A 183 -12.56 4.53 11.95
CA ASP A 183 -13.82 3.80 12.07
C ASP A 183 -14.02 2.94 10.81
N LEU A 184 -13.70 1.65 10.93
CA LEU A 184 -13.77 0.71 9.81
C LEU A 184 -15.20 0.51 9.29
N GLU A 185 -16.22 0.74 10.13
CA GLU A 185 -17.64 0.62 9.72
C GLU A 185 -18.05 1.73 8.74
N LYS A 186 -17.34 2.86 8.76
CA LYS A 186 -17.59 3.98 7.83
C LYS A 186 -16.83 3.85 6.49
N LEU A 187 -15.95 2.86 6.37
CA LEU A 187 -15.19 2.60 5.15
C LEU A 187 -15.80 1.50 4.28
N SER A 188 -16.88 0.86 4.75
CA SER A 188 -17.58 -0.24 4.06
C SER A 188 -18.76 0.25 3.22
#